data_9270617777412c594432980d156b5986
#
_entry.id   9270617777412c594432980d156b5986
#
_cell.length_a   1.000
_cell.length_b   1.000
_cell.length_c   1.000
_cell.angle_alpha   90.00
_cell.angle_beta   90.00
_cell.angle_gamma   90.00
#
_symmetry.space_group_name_H-M   'P 1'
#
loop_
_entity.id
_entity.type
_entity.pdbx_description
1 polymer ?
#
loop_
_entity_poly.entity_id
_entity_poly.type
_entity_poly.pdbx_seq_one_letter_code
_entity_poly.pdbx_strand_id
1 'polypeptide(L)'
;MIDKLLNRALRLWLRTQVERVERLEVNVGGESRQILSGYIPSVFLAASQAVYQGLHFSEVEVLGKNIRFNLAQVLKRQPLRLLEAVRVYTKLRLAQADLQASLESPLLANALTDLLTGFLTAGGKTVSAQFGANCLVIWEEVVIQTDKLTFQGQITDASGKKTSILIRAGLELANSNQLRLDPVQIDTSNSDLGVCLSEYLIDLGTEVEIEQLSLTSGQLFLCGGLTVIPE
;
A
#
# COMPACT_ATOMS: atom_id res chain seq x y z
N MET A 1 10.52 -28.08 -18.38
CA MET A 1 9.34 -28.83 -17.86
C MET A 1 9.04 -28.42 -16.41
N ILE A 2 10.04 -28.29 -15.54
CA ILE A 2 9.91 -27.85 -14.12
C ILE A 2 9.39 -26.41 -14.05
N ASP A 3 9.82 -25.53 -14.95
CA ASP A 3 9.38 -24.12 -15.00
C ASP A 3 7.87 -23.98 -15.16
N LYS A 4 7.25 -24.82 -16.00
CA LYS A 4 5.78 -24.83 -16.19
C LYS A 4 5.04 -25.32 -14.95
N LEU A 5 5.61 -26.28 -14.24
CA LEU A 5 5.06 -26.83 -12.99
C LEU A 5 5.18 -25.78 -11.87
N LEU A 6 6.34 -25.13 -11.76
CA LEU A 6 6.59 -24.09 -10.77
C LEU A 6 5.72 -22.85 -11.03
N ASN A 7 5.60 -22.38 -12.28
CA ASN A 7 4.70 -21.30 -12.66
C ASN A 7 3.25 -21.61 -12.26
N ARG A 8 2.81 -22.86 -12.49
CA ARG A 8 1.46 -23.29 -12.11
C ARG A 8 1.28 -23.35 -10.59
N ALA A 9 2.26 -23.90 -9.88
CA ALA A 9 2.22 -24.00 -8.43
C ALA A 9 2.24 -22.60 -7.78
N LEU A 10 3.13 -21.73 -8.24
CA LEU A 10 3.22 -20.34 -7.73
C LEU A 10 1.96 -19.53 -8.04
N ARG A 11 1.39 -19.71 -9.24
CA ARG A 11 0.10 -19.07 -9.58
C ARG A 11 -1.04 -19.54 -8.66
N LEU A 12 -1.11 -20.84 -8.38
CA LEU A 12 -2.11 -21.38 -7.47
C LEU A 12 -1.89 -20.87 -6.04
N TRP A 13 -0.66 -20.86 -5.57
CA TRP A 13 -0.33 -20.34 -4.24
C TRP A 13 -0.67 -18.85 -4.14
N LEU A 14 -0.27 -18.01 -5.10
CA LEU A 14 -0.61 -16.58 -5.11
C LEU A 14 -2.13 -16.35 -5.10
N ARG A 15 -2.89 -17.18 -5.82
CA ARG A 15 -4.36 -17.10 -5.79
C ARG A 15 -4.96 -17.39 -4.42
N THR A 16 -4.26 -18.12 -3.55
CA THR A 16 -4.72 -18.34 -2.17
C THR A 16 -4.35 -17.20 -1.23
N GLN A 17 -3.42 -16.33 -1.64
CA GLN A 17 -2.99 -15.17 -0.86
C GLN A 17 -3.84 -13.92 -1.15
N VAL A 18 -4.54 -13.88 -2.28
CA VAL A 18 -5.40 -12.76 -2.66
C VAL A 18 -6.87 -13.17 -2.52
N GLU A 19 -7.71 -12.24 -2.08
CA GLU A 19 -9.14 -12.48 -1.92
C GLU A 19 -9.84 -12.56 -3.28
N ARG A 20 -9.37 -11.74 -4.24
CA ARG A 20 -9.89 -11.68 -5.60
C ARG A 20 -8.78 -11.29 -6.56
N VAL A 21 -8.80 -11.84 -7.77
CA VAL A 21 -7.97 -11.42 -8.90
C VAL A 21 -8.66 -11.83 -10.19
N GLU A 22 -8.83 -10.88 -11.09
CA GLU A 22 -9.44 -11.18 -12.39
C GLU A 22 -8.42 -11.85 -13.32
N ARG A 23 -7.25 -11.28 -13.45
CA ARG A 23 -6.15 -11.83 -14.26
C ARG A 23 -4.89 -11.90 -13.43
N LEU A 24 -4.24 -13.05 -13.43
CA LEU A 24 -2.95 -13.27 -12.78
C LEU A 24 -2.00 -13.97 -13.76
N GLU A 25 -0.93 -13.29 -14.10
CA GLU A 25 0.18 -13.81 -14.86
C GLU A 25 1.40 -13.99 -13.94
N VAL A 26 2.06 -15.13 -14.05
CA VAL A 26 3.27 -15.44 -13.29
C VAL A 26 4.25 -16.09 -14.23
N ASN A 27 5.43 -15.51 -14.35
CA ASN A 27 6.53 -16.03 -15.17
C ASN A 27 7.78 -16.16 -14.29
N VAL A 28 8.24 -17.39 -14.12
CA VAL A 28 9.48 -17.70 -13.44
C VAL A 28 10.56 -17.94 -14.49
N GLY A 29 11.57 -17.10 -14.49
CA GLY A 29 12.75 -17.24 -15.35
C GLY A 29 13.83 -18.05 -14.64
N GLY A 30 14.58 -18.83 -15.43
CA GLY A 30 15.71 -19.64 -14.97
C GLY A 30 15.67 -21.07 -15.50
N GLU A 31 16.81 -21.72 -15.45
CA GLU A 31 16.94 -23.13 -15.82
C GLU A 31 16.46 -24.02 -14.67
N SER A 32 15.91 -25.20 -15.02
CA SER A 32 15.44 -26.18 -14.03
C SER A 32 16.51 -26.52 -12.98
N ARG A 33 17.79 -26.56 -13.38
CA ARG A 33 18.91 -26.85 -12.48
C ARG A 33 19.11 -25.75 -11.42
N GLN A 34 18.95 -24.48 -11.80
CA GLN A 34 19.05 -23.34 -10.90
C GLN A 34 17.93 -23.37 -9.87
N ILE A 35 16.70 -23.60 -10.33
CA ILE A 35 15.51 -23.66 -9.46
C ILE A 35 15.64 -24.82 -8.47
N LEU A 36 16.14 -25.99 -8.92
CA LEU A 36 16.40 -27.15 -8.06
C LEU A 36 17.55 -26.93 -7.06
N SER A 37 18.37 -25.91 -7.25
CA SER A 37 19.37 -25.47 -6.24
C SER A 37 18.82 -24.44 -5.25
N GLY A 38 17.54 -24.07 -5.32
CA GLY A 38 16.92 -23.05 -4.47
C GLY A 38 17.18 -21.62 -4.94
N TYR A 39 17.53 -21.44 -6.23
CA TYR A 39 17.79 -20.14 -6.83
C TYR A 39 16.87 -19.88 -8.01
N ILE A 40 16.18 -18.75 -8.00
CA ILE A 40 15.32 -18.25 -9.07
C ILE A 40 15.93 -16.95 -9.61
N PRO A 41 16.44 -16.91 -10.86
CA PRO A 41 17.01 -15.71 -11.45
C PRO A 41 16.04 -14.55 -11.54
N SER A 42 14.78 -14.81 -11.89
CA SER A 42 13.74 -13.79 -11.96
C SER A 42 12.34 -14.37 -11.78
N VAL A 43 11.48 -13.56 -11.16
CA VAL A 43 10.02 -13.79 -11.11
C VAL A 43 9.34 -12.53 -11.58
N PHE A 44 8.50 -12.64 -12.59
CA PHE A 44 7.60 -11.60 -13.00
C PHE A 44 6.17 -11.99 -12.62
N LEU A 45 5.46 -11.05 -12.01
CA LEU A 45 4.05 -11.16 -11.65
C LEU A 45 3.32 -9.95 -12.22
N ALA A 46 2.19 -10.20 -12.88
CA ALA A 46 1.24 -9.16 -13.24
C ALA A 46 -0.17 -9.58 -12.80
N ALA A 47 -0.87 -8.67 -12.16
CA ALA A 47 -2.24 -8.88 -11.72
C ALA A 47 -3.11 -7.69 -12.09
N SER A 48 -4.36 -7.97 -12.48
CA SER A 48 -5.38 -6.94 -12.69
C SER A 48 -6.62 -7.20 -11.84
N GLN A 49 -7.25 -6.13 -11.39
CA GLN A 49 -8.40 -6.15 -10.49
C GLN A 49 -8.18 -7.11 -9.30
N ALA A 50 -7.05 -6.89 -8.61
CA ALA A 50 -6.65 -7.70 -7.47
C ALA A 50 -7.13 -7.09 -6.16
N VAL A 51 -7.51 -7.95 -5.20
CA VAL A 51 -7.84 -7.55 -3.82
C VAL A 51 -6.93 -8.34 -2.88
N TYR A 52 -6.16 -7.61 -2.07
CA TYR A 52 -5.27 -8.17 -1.06
C TYR A 52 -5.46 -7.45 0.26
N GLN A 53 -5.87 -8.17 1.30
CA GLN A 53 -6.21 -7.64 2.63
C GLN A 53 -7.19 -6.45 2.57
N GLY A 54 -8.21 -6.57 1.70
CA GLY A 54 -9.20 -5.53 1.46
C GLY A 54 -8.71 -4.34 0.63
N LEU A 55 -7.43 -4.30 0.24
CA LEU A 55 -6.90 -3.29 -0.68
C LEU A 55 -7.18 -3.70 -2.13
N HIS A 56 -7.79 -2.82 -2.89
CA HIS A 56 -8.12 -3.01 -4.30
C HIS A 56 -7.07 -2.37 -5.19
N PHE A 57 -6.67 -3.09 -6.23
CA PHE A 57 -5.65 -2.65 -7.19
C PHE A 57 -6.16 -2.83 -8.62
N SER A 58 -6.11 -1.78 -9.43
CA SER A 58 -6.42 -1.89 -10.87
C SER A 58 -5.41 -2.77 -11.57
N GLU A 59 -4.12 -2.43 -11.43
CA GLU A 59 -3.00 -3.16 -12.03
C GLU A 59 -1.80 -3.16 -11.09
N VAL A 60 -1.16 -4.32 -10.96
CA VAL A 60 0.09 -4.51 -10.22
C VAL A 60 1.04 -5.32 -11.07
N GLU A 61 2.25 -4.82 -11.28
CA GLU A 61 3.37 -5.57 -11.84
C GLU A 61 4.49 -5.63 -10.80
N VAL A 62 5.07 -6.81 -10.60
CA VAL A 62 6.19 -7.03 -9.70
C VAL A 62 7.26 -7.86 -10.41
N LEU A 63 8.49 -7.37 -10.38
CA LEU A 63 9.66 -8.06 -10.91
C LEU A 63 10.68 -8.26 -9.79
N GLY A 64 10.86 -9.48 -9.35
CA GLY A 64 11.93 -9.89 -8.43
C GLY A 64 13.08 -10.54 -9.19
N LYS A 65 14.32 -10.30 -8.74
CA LYS A 65 15.53 -10.90 -9.31
C LYS A 65 16.40 -11.51 -8.22
N ASN A 66 17.19 -12.54 -8.62
CA ASN A 66 18.18 -13.19 -7.74
C ASN A 66 17.57 -13.72 -6.43
N ILE A 67 16.48 -14.45 -6.53
CA ILE A 67 15.72 -14.93 -5.37
C ILE A 67 16.32 -16.25 -4.89
N ARG A 68 16.75 -16.29 -3.63
CA ARG A 68 17.16 -17.51 -2.93
C ARG A 68 16.12 -17.93 -1.92
N PHE A 69 15.75 -19.20 -1.94
CA PHE A 69 14.71 -19.75 -1.08
C PHE A 69 15.06 -21.13 -0.51
N ASN A 70 14.40 -21.50 0.55
CA ASN A 70 14.64 -22.71 1.33
C ASN A 70 14.09 -24.00 0.68
N LEU A 71 14.52 -24.33 -0.55
CA LEU A 71 13.98 -25.46 -1.33
C LEU A 71 13.93 -26.78 -0.54
N ALA A 72 14.99 -27.11 0.21
CA ALA A 72 15.06 -28.35 0.98
C ALA A 72 13.95 -28.47 2.05
N GLN A 73 13.52 -27.33 2.59
CA GLN A 73 12.43 -27.26 3.56
C GLN A 73 11.06 -27.29 2.85
N VAL A 74 10.93 -26.62 1.71
CA VAL A 74 9.71 -26.66 0.86
C VAL A 74 9.41 -28.09 0.41
N LEU A 75 10.42 -28.88 0.04
CA LEU A 75 10.26 -30.29 -0.31
C LEU A 75 9.78 -31.14 0.88
N LYS A 76 10.04 -30.69 2.13
CA LYS A 76 9.50 -31.28 3.37
C LYS A 76 8.16 -30.71 3.79
N ARG A 77 7.47 -29.99 2.90
CA ARG A 77 6.17 -29.31 3.14
C ARG A 77 6.23 -28.20 4.20
N GLN A 78 7.40 -27.61 4.42
CA GLN A 78 7.54 -26.41 5.24
C GLN A 78 7.26 -25.16 4.38
N PRO A 79 6.88 -24.02 5.00
CA PRO A 79 6.63 -22.78 4.30
C PRO A 79 7.85 -22.33 3.46
N LEU A 80 7.57 -21.72 2.31
CA LEU A 80 8.59 -21.07 1.51
C LEU A 80 9.09 -19.84 2.27
N ARG A 81 10.42 -19.72 2.42
CA ARG A 81 11.07 -18.56 3.02
C ARG A 81 12.19 -18.07 2.12
N LEU A 82 12.36 -16.79 2.05
CA LEU A 82 13.53 -16.18 1.43
C LEU A 82 14.74 -16.42 2.33
N LEU A 83 15.91 -16.64 1.71
CA LEU A 83 17.18 -16.83 2.44
C LEU A 83 18.02 -15.55 2.47
N GLU A 84 17.77 -14.64 1.56
CA GLU A 84 18.48 -13.37 1.41
C GLU A 84 17.45 -12.27 1.10
N ALA A 85 17.80 -11.01 1.38
CA ALA A 85 16.98 -9.87 0.99
C ALA A 85 16.83 -9.82 -0.54
N VAL A 86 15.60 -9.60 -0.99
CA VAL A 86 15.28 -9.57 -2.43
C VAL A 86 14.80 -8.18 -2.80
N ARG A 87 15.49 -7.55 -3.74
CA ARG A 87 15.01 -6.31 -4.35
C ARG A 87 13.97 -6.64 -5.41
N VAL A 88 12.77 -6.10 -5.23
CA VAL A 88 11.67 -6.20 -6.20
C VAL A 88 11.39 -4.83 -6.80
N TYR A 89 11.07 -4.79 -8.07
CA TYR A 89 10.60 -3.60 -8.77
C TYR A 89 9.09 -3.72 -8.96
N THR A 90 8.36 -2.68 -8.60
CA THR A 90 6.90 -2.68 -8.62
C THR A 90 6.38 -1.52 -9.45
N LYS A 91 5.33 -1.79 -10.25
CA LYS A 91 4.47 -0.76 -10.83
C LYS A 91 3.05 -1.00 -10.32
N LEU A 92 2.42 0.06 -9.89
CA LEU A 92 1.09 0.05 -9.30
C LEU A 92 0.22 1.10 -9.96
N ARG A 93 -1.00 0.72 -10.35
CA ARG A 93 -2.06 1.62 -10.76
C ARG A 93 -3.29 1.42 -9.90
N LEU A 94 -3.83 2.51 -9.40
CA LEU A 94 -5.06 2.56 -8.63
C LEU A 94 -6.03 3.53 -9.31
N ALA A 95 -7.21 3.06 -9.65
CA ALA A 95 -8.32 3.94 -9.99
C ALA A 95 -8.95 4.50 -8.70
N GLN A 96 -9.60 5.65 -8.78
CA GLN A 96 -10.34 6.21 -7.64
C GLN A 96 -11.36 5.22 -7.07
N ALA A 97 -12.05 4.45 -7.92
CA ALA A 97 -13.00 3.44 -7.48
C ALA A 97 -12.35 2.32 -6.64
N ASP A 98 -11.10 1.92 -6.99
CA ASP A 98 -10.35 0.93 -6.23
C ASP A 98 -9.92 1.48 -4.87
N LEU A 99 -9.43 2.73 -4.84
CA LEU A 99 -9.07 3.38 -3.57
C LEU A 99 -10.31 3.62 -2.70
N GLN A 100 -11.45 3.97 -3.31
CA GLN A 100 -12.74 4.09 -2.61
C GLN A 100 -13.17 2.76 -1.98
N ALA A 101 -13.08 1.67 -2.73
CA ALA A 101 -13.40 0.33 -2.20
C ALA A 101 -12.42 -0.11 -1.11
N SER A 102 -11.17 0.36 -1.17
CA SER A 102 -10.13 0.06 -0.18
C SER A 102 -10.33 0.78 1.16
N LEU A 103 -11.19 1.80 1.26
CA LEU A 103 -11.47 2.50 2.53
C LEU A 103 -12.06 1.56 3.60
N GLU A 104 -12.69 0.46 3.19
CA GLU A 104 -13.20 -0.59 4.10
C GLU A 104 -12.08 -1.50 4.63
N SER A 105 -10.88 -1.46 4.02
CA SER A 105 -9.73 -2.24 4.49
C SER A 105 -9.21 -1.69 5.81
N PRO A 106 -9.05 -2.54 6.84
CA PRO A 106 -8.43 -2.13 8.10
C PRO A 106 -7.02 -1.54 7.91
N LEU A 107 -6.26 -2.02 6.92
CA LEU A 107 -4.94 -1.49 6.62
C LEU A 107 -4.99 -0.03 6.19
N LEU A 108 -5.83 0.31 5.21
CA LEU A 108 -5.94 1.69 4.74
C LEU A 108 -6.60 2.59 5.78
N ALA A 109 -7.67 2.11 6.43
CA ALA A 109 -8.37 2.87 7.45
C ALA A 109 -7.47 3.23 8.63
N ASN A 110 -6.64 2.28 9.10
CA ASN A 110 -5.66 2.53 10.17
C ASN A 110 -4.58 3.52 9.70
N ALA A 111 -4.01 3.31 8.51
CA ALA A 111 -2.99 4.21 7.97
C ALA A 111 -3.49 5.66 7.83
N LEU A 112 -4.73 5.86 7.34
CA LEU A 112 -5.35 7.19 7.25
C LEU A 112 -5.62 7.79 8.63
N THR A 113 -5.97 6.98 9.62
CA THR A 113 -6.19 7.41 11.00
C THR A 113 -4.86 7.80 11.68
N ASP A 114 -3.79 7.07 11.41
CA ASP A 114 -2.44 7.40 11.87
C ASP A 114 -1.95 8.71 11.25
N LEU A 115 -2.18 8.90 9.94
CA LEU A 115 -1.88 10.16 9.25
C LEU A 115 -2.66 11.34 9.83
N LEU A 116 -3.96 11.17 10.06
CA LEU A 116 -4.78 12.20 10.73
C LEU A 116 -4.20 12.57 12.09
N THR A 117 -3.81 11.58 12.88
CA THR A 117 -3.19 11.79 14.19
C THR A 117 -1.88 12.56 14.07
N GLY A 118 -1.05 12.20 13.09
CA GLY A 118 0.20 12.90 12.77
C GLY A 118 -0.04 14.36 12.38
N PHE A 119 -1.00 14.63 11.50
CA PHE A 119 -1.34 15.98 11.06
C PHE A 119 -1.84 16.85 12.22
N LEU A 120 -2.73 16.32 13.06
CA LEU A 120 -3.24 17.04 14.23
C LEU A 120 -2.11 17.35 15.21
N THR A 121 -1.22 16.39 15.44
CA THR A 121 -0.06 16.57 16.33
C THR A 121 0.89 17.64 15.79
N ALA A 122 1.20 17.61 14.49
CA ALA A 122 2.01 18.63 13.83
C ALA A 122 1.36 20.03 13.89
N GLY A 123 0.02 20.08 13.86
CA GLY A 123 -0.76 21.30 14.05
C GLY A 123 -0.93 21.75 15.52
N GLY A 124 -0.22 21.12 16.47
CA GLY A 124 -0.30 21.44 17.90
C GLY A 124 -1.59 20.96 18.58
N LYS A 125 -2.29 19.99 17.98
CA LYS A 125 -3.53 19.41 18.52
C LYS A 125 -3.35 17.93 18.75
N THR A 126 -4.14 17.32 19.63
CA THR A 126 -4.15 15.86 19.85
C THR A 126 -5.56 15.30 19.68
N VAL A 127 -5.66 14.14 19.03
CA VAL A 127 -6.95 13.46 18.81
C VAL A 127 -7.66 13.21 20.14
N SER A 128 -6.94 12.73 21.15
CA SER A 128 -7.49 12.42 22.47
C SER A 128 -8.00 13.64 23.22
N ALA A 129 -7.38 14.80 23.07
CA ALA A 129 -7.87 16.04 23.68
C ALA A 129 -9.12 16.58 22.98
N GLN A 130 -9.28 16.29 21.70
CA GLN A 130 -10.36 16.81 20.86
C GLN A 130 -11.59 15.88 20.83
N PHE A 131 -11.36 14.56 20.79
CA PHE A 131 -12.41 13.54 20.55
C PHE A 131 -12.48 12.47 21.66
N GLY A 132 -11.58 12.55 22.68
CA GLY A 132 -11.47 11.54 23.72
C GLY A 132 -10.59 10.34 23.30
N ALA A 133 -10.23 9.52 24.30
CA ALA A 133 -9.30 8.39 24.10
C ALA A 133 -9.87 7.24 23.24
N ASN A 134 -11.20 7.14 23.10
CA ASN A 134 -11.88 6.06 22.41
C ASN A 134 -12.75 6.61 21.25
N CYS A 135 -12.15 7.39 20.36
CA CYS A 135 -12.85 7.83 19.15
C CYS A 135 -12.74 6.79 18.05
N LEU A 136 -13.81 6.66 17.28
CA LEU A 136 -13.86 5.82 16.07
C LEU A 136 -13.83 6.73 14.84
N VAL A 137 -12.91 6.48 13.92
CA VAL A 137 -12.84 7.17 12.63
C VAL A 137 -13.35 6.23 11.55
N ILE A 138 -14.31 6.69 10.75
CA ILE A 138 -14.82 5.97 9.58
C ILE A 138 -14.56 6.84 8.36
N TRP A 139 -13.84 6.29 7.40
CA TRP A 139 -13.56 6.95 6.12
C TRP A 139 -14.65 6.59 5.11
N GLU A 140 -15.24 7.61 4.48
CA GLU A 140 -16.45 7.44 3.65
C GLU A 140 -16.18 7.69 2.17
N GLU A 141 -15.33 8.66 1.85
CA GLU A 141 -15.09 9.06 0.47
C GLU A 141 -13.61 9.41 0.23
N VAL A 142 -13.14 9.09 -0.98
CA VAL A 142 -11.84 9.53 -1.48
C VAL A 142 -11.97 10.08 -2.88
N VAL A 143 -11.33 11.21 -3.15
CA VAL A 143 -11.25 11.83 -4.47
C VAL A 143 -9.80 12.02 -4.86
N ILE A 144 -9.44 11.51 -6.05
CA ILE A 144 -8.12 11.69 -6.65
C ILE A 144 -8.24 12.80 -7.70
N GLN A 145 -7.51 13.88 -7.49
CA GLN A 145 -7.35 14.98 -8.43
C GLN A 145 -5.89 15.07 -8.88
N THR A 146 -5.60 15.89 -9.87
CA THR A 146 -4.21 16.13 -10.26
C THR A 146 -3.42 16.68 -9.08
N ASP A 147 -2.37 15.93 -8.69
CA ASP A 147 -1.45 16.23 -7.59
C ASP A 147 -2.10 16.39 -6.20
N LYS A 148 -3.38 15.98 -6.05
CA LYS A 148 -4.13 16.12 -4.79
C LYS A 148 -4.98 14.91 -4.47
N LEU A 149 -5.06 14.63 -3.17
CA LEU A 149 -5.98 13.68 -2.56
C LEU A 149 -6.93 14.40 -1.61
N THR A 150 -8.19 13.98 -1.64
CA THR A 150 -9.19 14.43 -0.68
C THR A 150 -9.80 13.21 -0.03
N PHE A 151 -9.83 13.19 1.31
CA PHE A 151 -10.48 12.15 2.10
C PHE A 151 -11.56 12.77 2.95
N GLN A 152 -12.74 12.15 2.95
CA GLN A 152 -13.85 12.52 3.82
C GLN A 152 -14.18 11.36 4.75
N GLY A 153 -14.55 11.70 6.00
CA GLY A 153 -14.94 10.71 6.98
C GLY A 153 -15.68 11.31 8.17
N GLN A 154 -15.99 10.46 9.12
CA GLN A 154 -16.64 10.84 10.37
C GLN A 154 -15.82 10.35 11.57
N ILE A 155 -15.67 11.22 12.56
CA ILE A 155 -15.15 10.86 13.87
C ILE A 155 -16.32 10.79 14.84
N THR A 156 -16.47 9.65 15.51
CA THR A 156 -17.44 9.47 16.59
C THR A 156 -16.68 9.46 17.91
N ASP A 157 -16.98 10.38 18.80
CA ASP A 157 -16.38 10.44 20.13
C ASP A 157 -17.03 9.44 21.11
N ALA A 158 -16.46 9.34 22.32
CA ALA A 158 -16.97 8.44 23.36
C ALA A 158 -18.41 8.75 23.82
N SER A 159 -18.91 9.96 23.55
CA SER A 159 -20.32 10.35 23.85
C SER A 159 -21.29 9.99 22.73
N GLY A 160 -20.77 9.47 21.59
CA GLY A 160 -21.56 9.18 20.39
C GLY A 160 -21.77 10.41 19.48
N LYS A 161 -21.15 11.55 19.77
CA LYS A 161 -21.22 12.73 18.92
C LYS A 161 -20.38 12.51 17.67
N LYS A 162 -20.98 12.77 16.52
CA LYS A 162 -20.35 12.66 15.21
C LYS A 162 -19.84 14.00 14.72
N THR A 163 -18.61 14.02 14.24
CA THR A 163 -17.95 15.19 13.65
C THR A 163 -17.45 14.81 12.26
N SER A 164 -17.92 15.48 11.22
CA SER A 164 -17.40 15.28 9.87
C SER A 164 -16.00 15.85 9.74
N ILE A 165 -15.15 15.13 9.04
CA ILE A 165 -13.77 15.52 8.75
C ILE A 165 -13.54 15.47 7.24
N LEU A 166 -12.80 16.45 6.74
CA LEU A 166 -12.37 16.54 5.35
C LEU A 166 -10.88 16.88 5.33
N ILE A 167 -10.08 16.00 4.74
CA ILE A 167 -8.63 16.18 4.58
C ILE A 167 -8.35 16.42 3.10
N ARG A 168 -7.66 17.50 2.77
CA ARG A 168 -7.12 17.80 1.45
C ARG A 168 -5.62 17.89 1.55
N ALA A 169 -4.91 17.13 0.72
CA ALA A 169 -3.45 17.17 0.69
C ALA A 169 -2.93 17.10 -0.75
N GLY A 170 -1.98 17.96 -1.08
CA GLY A 170 -1.12 17.73 -2.22
C GLY A 170 -0.24 16.51 -1.94
N LEU A 171 0.15 15.75 -2.96
CA LEU A 171 1.03 14.58 -2.79
C LEU A 171 2.07 14.53 -3.89
N GLU A 172 3.34 14.56 -3.50
CA GLU A 172 4.48 14.47 -4.38
C GLU A 172 5.65 13.71 -3.74
N LEU A 173 6.68 13.39 -4.51
CA LEU A 173 7.91 12.83 -4.01
C LEU A 173 8.83 13.97 -3.53
N ALA A 174 9.24 13.93 -2.26
CA ALA A 174 10.31 14.77 -1.75
C ALA A 174 11.69 14.20 -2.17
N ASN A 175 11.83 12.89 -2.08
CA ASN A 175 12.97 12.10 -2.57
C ASN A 175 12.52 10.63 -2.77
N SER A 176 13.45 9.73 -3.07
CA SER A 176 13.11 8.34 -3.42
C SER A 176 12.43 7.54 -2.30
N ASN A 177 12.57 7.94 -1.03
CA ASN A 177 11.95 7.24 0.10
C ASN A 177 11.11 8.15 0.99
N GLN A 178 10.81 9.37 0.55
CA GLN A 178 9.95 10.29 1.28
C GLN A 178 8.85 10.87 0.40
N LEU A 179 7.64 10.86 0.91
CA LEU A 179 6.51 11.57 0.34
C LEU A 179 6.36 12.94 1.01
N ARG A 180 6.02 13.94 0.23
CA ARG A 180 5.66 15.27 0.68
C ARG A 180 4.19 15.52 0.46
N LEU A 181 3.52 15.94 1.52
CA LEU A 181 2.15 16.41 1.49
C LEU A 181 2.17 17.94 1.64
N ASP A 182 1.75 18.68 0.61
CA ASP A 182 1.84 20.16 0.56
C ASP A 182 0.74 20.76 -0.34
N PRO A 183 -0.13 21.62 0.21
CA PRO A 183 -0.44 21.81 1.63
C PRO A 183 -1.30 20.66 2.19
N VAL A 184 -1.33 20.51 3.52
CA VAL A 184 -2.33 19.67 4.21
C VAL A 184 -3.37 20.59 4.86
N GLN A 185 -4.62 20.39 4.50
CA GLN A 185 -5.76 21.11 5.06
C GLN A 185 -6.75 20.13 5.66
N ILE A 186 -7.09 20.36 6.93
CA ILE A 186 -8.09 19.57 7.64
C ILE A 186 -9.22 20.52 8.03
N ASP A 187 -10.40 20.25 7.48
CA ASP A 187 -11.63 20.91 7.83
C ASP A 187 -12.51 19.98 8.64
N THR A 188 -13.17 20.49 9.63
CA THR A 188 -14.14 19.73 10.42
C THR A 188 -15.43 20.51 10.57
N SER A 189 -16.54 19.83 10.84
CA SER A 189 -17.82 20.50 11.12
C SER A 189 -17.78 21.36 12.39
N ASN A 190 -16.73 21.22 13.21
CA ASN A 190 -16.43 22.11 14.31
C ASN A 190 -15.25 23.02 13.94
N SER A 191 -15.50 24.31 13.73
CA SER A 191 -14.53 25.29 13.23
C SER A 191 -13.24 25.39 14.06
N ASP A 192 -13.26 24.99 15.34
CA ASP A 192 -12.11 25.09 16.24
C ASP A 192 -11.05 23.99 15.97
N LEU A 193 -11.35 23.01 15.13
CA LEU A 193 -10.52 21.84 14.87
C LEU A 193 -9.74 21.92 13.55
N GLY A 194 -9.98 22.92 12.73
CA GLY A 194 -9.27 23.11 11.47
C GLY A 194 -7.74 23.17 11.68
N VAL A 195 -6.99 22.48 10.82
CA VAL A 195 -5.52 22.49 10.76
C VAL A 195 -5.09 22.80 9.35
N CYS A 196 -4.10 23.65 9.21
CA CYS A 196 -3.42 23.90 7.95
C CYS A 196 -1.92 23.77 8.18
N LEU A 197 -1.30 22.80 7.49
CA LEU A 197 0.15 22.62 7.49
C LEU A 197 0.66 23.02 6.11
N SER A 198 1.76 23.77 6.07
CA SER A 198 2.42 24.07 4.80
C SER A 198 3.03 22.82 4.18
N GLU A 199 3.57 21.92 5.02
CA GLU A 199 4.23 20.71 4.59
C GLU A 199 4.13 19.62 5.66
N TYR A 200 4.05 18.37 5.22
CA TYR A 200 4.17 17.19 6.08
C TYR A 200 4.94 16.09 5.31
N LEU A 201 6.02 15.60 5.89
CA LEU A 201 6.86 14.55 5.30
C LEU A 201 6.52 13.18 5.88
N ILE A 202 6.42 12.19 4.99
CA ILE A 202 6.25 10.78 5.35
C ILE A 202 7.51 10.05 4.93
N ASP A 203 8.24 9.50 5.89
CA ASP A 203 9.37 8.61 5.64
C ASP A 203 8.85 7.18 5.41
N LEU A 204 9.19 6.60 4.26
CA LEU A 204 8.80 5.25 3.86
C LEU A 204 9.82 4.18 4.29
N GLY A 205 10.92 4.60 4.91
CA GLY A 205 12.01 3.73 5.32
C GLY A 205 13.04 3.47 4.20
N THR A 206 14.14 2.86 4.59
CA THR A 206 15.31 2.60 3.71
C THR A 206 15.07 1.49 2.71
N GLU A 207 14.04 0.66 2.92
CA GLU A 207 13.69 -0.48 2.08
C GLU A 207 12.87 -0.08 0.85
N VAL A 208 12.39 1.16 0.81
CA VAL A 208 11.53 1.70 -0.27
C VAL A 208 12.31 2.70 -1.10
N GLU A 209 12.21 2.60 -2.42
CA GLU A 209 12.80 3.52 -3.39
C GLU A 209 11.79 3.82 -4.50
N ILE A 210 11.03 4.89 -4.35
CA ILE A 210 10.05 5.31 -5.35
C ILE A 210 10.79 6.10 -6.45
N GLU A 211 10.59 5.68 -7.70
CA GLU A 211 11.14 6.35 -8.89
C GLU A 211 10.15 7.35 -9.47
N GLN A 212 8.88 7.02 -9.42
CA GLN A 212 7.81 7.87 -9.94
C GLN A 212 6.54 7.72 -9.13
N LEU A 213 5.93 8.85 -8.82
CA LEU A 213 4.58 8.98 -8.29
C LEU A 213 3.85 10.02 -9.13
N SER A 214 2.66 9.70 -9.58
CA SER A 214 1.81 10.68 -10.27
C SER A 214 0.34 10.49 -9.93
N LEU A 215 -0.32 11.60 -9.68
CA LEU A 215 -1.77 11.67 -9.52
C LEU A 215 -2.35 12.45 -10.70
N THR A 216 -3.29 11.83 -11.35
CA THR A 216 -4.14 12.47 -12.37
C THR A 216 -5.59 12.35 -11.91
N SER A 217 -6.51 13.03 -12.59
CA SER A 217 -7.92 12.94 -12.21
C SER A 217 -8.42 11.49 -12.23
N GLY A 218 -8.77 10.96 -11.06
CA GLY A 218 -9.31 9.62 -10.88
C GLY A 218 -8.28 8.48 -10.89
N GLN A 219 -6.97 8.76 -10.97
CA GLN A 219 -5.92 7.72 -11.02
C GLN A 219 -4.67 8.10 -10.24
N LEU A 220 -4.09 7.10 -9.58
CA LEU A 220 -2.77 7.16 -8.98
C LEU A 220 -1.88 6.11 -9.66
N PHE A 221 -0.69 6.53 -10.03
CA PHE A 221 0.38 5.66 -10.53
C PHE A 221 1.62 5.79 -9.64
N LEU A 222 2.22 4.65 -9.33
CA LEU A 222 3.47 4.57 -8.57
C LEU A 222 4.35 3.49 -9.20
N CYS A 223 5.65 3.78 -9.34
CA CYS A 223 6.63 2.74 -9.60
C CYS A 223 7.91 2.96 -8.79
N GLY A 224 8.61 1.86 -8.51
CA GLY A 224 9.84 1.91 -7.73
C GLY A 224 10.29 0.56 -7.23
N GLY A 225 11.36 0.57 -6.44
CA GLY A 225 11.96 -0.57 -5.80
C GLY A 225 11.48 -0.76 -4.36
N LEU A 226 11.38 -2.02 -3.94
CA LEU A 226 11.17 -2.42 -2.56
C LEU A 226 12.14 -3.55 -2.22
N THR A 227 12.79 -3.49 -1.07
CA THR A 227 13.63 -4.58 -0.55
C THR A 227 12.81 -5.44 0.42
N VAL A 228 12.55 -6.68 0.02
CA VAL A 228 11.88 -7.67 0.87
C VAL A 228 12.93 -8.38 1.72
N ILE A 229 12.84 -8.23 3.03
CA ILE A 229 13.76 -8.83 4.00
C ILE A 229 13.21 -10.20 4.43
N PRO A 230 14.05 -11.24 4.55
CA PRO A 230 13.65 -12.54 5.09
C PRO A 230 13.15 -12.41 6.53
N GLU A 231 12.10 -13.17 6.87
CA GLU A 231 11.64 -13.36 8.26
C GLU A 231 12.47 -14.44 8.96
#